data_19d8d6571546308327c1f3d9b407b5fb
#
_entry.id   19d8d6571546308327c1f3d9b407b5fb
#
_cell.length_a   1.000
_cell.length_b   1.000
_cell.length_c   1.000
_cell.angle_alpha   90.00
_cell.angle_beta   90.00
_cell.angle_gamma   90.00
#
_symmetry.space_group_name_H-M   'P 1'
#
loop_
_entity.id
_entity.type
_entity.pdbx_description
1 polymer ?
#
loop_
_entity_poly.entity_id
_entity_poly.type
_entity_poly.pdbx_seq_one_letter_code
_entity_poly.pdbx_strand_id
1 'polypeptide(L)'
;MNSEIVQFDLEDPCNRRVASGIIDLLFFYRTGEGRPRDIVTKMRFIIETYCTYSYPGFFDSDDTLLSIIEKIRNTGEQHPACALLDELDDIHNYSWDHCRDDAPNRDVAEPLNIKELTGYVRRTLNIVNALPKLQ
;
A
#
# COMPACT_ATOMS: atom_id res chain seq x y z
N MET A 1 6.94 -21.35 11.96
CA MET A 1 6.73 -21.12 11.62
C MET A 1 6.28 -20.53 11.06
N ASN A 2 6.09 -20.11 10.89
CA ASN A 2 5.70 -19.54 10.43
C ASN A 2 5.11 -19.18 9.76
N SER A 3 4.98 -19.23 9.45
CA SER A 3 4.61 -18.95 8.87
C SER A 3 3.80 -18.41 8.49
N GLU A 4 3.43 -18.01 8.87
CA GLU A 4 2.60 -17.34 8.76
C GLU A 4 2.57 -16.51 7.91
N ILE A 5 3.16 -16.37 7.65
CA ILE A 5 3.40 -15.59 6.89
C ILE A 5 2.84 -15.75 5.74
N VAL A 6 2.66 -15.20 5.14
CA VAL A 6 2.31 -15.21 4.15
C VAL A 6 1.81 -15.93 3.57
N GLN A 7 1.26 -16.06 3.64
CA GLN A 7 0.60 -16.73 3.25
C GLN A 7 -0.02 -16.51 1.99
N PHE A 8 0.49 -15.87 1.07
CA PHE A 8 -0.02 -15.70 -0.26
C PHE A 8 0.05 -16.99 -1.02
N ASP A 9 -1.03 -17.33 -1.69
CA ASP A 9 -1.03 -18.42 -2.63
C ASP A 9 -0.48 -17.90 -3.94
N LEU A 10 0.72 -18.25 -4.26
CA LEU A 10 1.39 -17.70 -5.43
C LEU A 10 0.84 -18.23 -6.74
N GLU A 11 -0.06 -19.21 -6.69
CA GLU A 11 -0.73 -19.61 -7.90
C GLU A 11 -1.89 -18.70 -8.25
N ASP A 12 -2.32 -17.87 -7.32
CA ASP A 12 -3.32 -16.87 -7.59
C ASP A 12 -2.67 -15.69 -8.30
N PRO A 13 -3.15 -15.32 -9.50
CA PRO A 13 -2.52 -14.21 -10.23
C PRO A 13 -2.50 -12.91 -9.44
N CYS A 14 -3.52 -12.65 -8.64
CA CYS A 14 -3.54 -11.43 -7.84
C CYS A 14 -2.42 -11.44 -6.82
N ASN A 15 -2.19 -12.58 -6.17
CA ASN A 15 -1.12 -12.67 -5.19
C ASN A 15 0.26 -12.55 -5.84
N ARG A 16 0.40 -13.06 -7.07
CA ARG A 16 1.66 -12.87 -7.78
C ARG A 16 1.91 -11.41 -8.10
N ARG A 17 0.86 -10.67 -8.43
CA ARG A 17 1.01 -9.23 -8.67
C ARG A 17 1.44 -8.51 -7.40
N VAL A 18 0.89 -8.91 -6.26
CA VAL A 18 1.29 -8.31 -4.99
C VAL A 18 2.74 -8.61 -4.70
N ALA A 19 3.16 -9.86 -4.87
CA ALA A 19 4.54 -10.23 -4.62
C ALA A 19 5.49 -9.47 -5.53
N SER A 20 5.14 -9.34 -6.81
CA SER A 20 5.95 -8.59 -7.75
C SER A 20 6.01 -7.12 -7.35
N GLY A 21 4.89 -6.56 -6.93
CA GLY A 21 4.84 -5.17 -6.50
C GLY A 21 5.70 -4.93 -5.28
N ILE A 22 5.69 -5.86 -4.33
CA ILE A 22 6.54 -5.73 -3.14
C ILE A 22 8.00 -5.72 -3.53
N ILE A 23 8.38 -6.58 -4.47
CA ILE A 23 9.76 -6.60 -4.94
C ILE A 23 10.12 -5.25 -5.57
N ASP A 24 9.21 -4.69 -6.36
CA ASP A 24 9.45 -3.39 -6.97
C ASP A 24 9.59 -2.28 -5.93
N LEU A 25 8.76 -2.33 -4.87
CA LEU A 25 8.88 -1.34 -3.81
C LEU A 25 10.19 -1.49 -3.06
N LEU A 26 10.61 -2.73 -2.80
CA LEU A 26 11.88 -2.95 -2.12
C LEU A 26 13.04 -2.43 -2.96
N PHE A 27 12.99 -2.67 -4.28
CA PHE A 27 14.02 -2.17 -5.15
C PHE A 27 14.07 -0.65 -5.12
N PHE A 28 12.90 -0.01 -5.22
CA PHE A 28 12.84 1.44 -5.14
C PHE A 28 13.36 1.94 -3.79
N TYR A 29 12.98 1.27 -2.72
CA TYR A 29 13.41 1.67 -1.39
C TYR A 29 14.93 1.65 -1.26
N ARG A 30 15.56 0.67 -1.88
CA ARG A 30 17.02 0.51 -1.78
C ARG A 30 17.79 1.39 -2.74
N THR A 31 17.24 1.64 -3.92
CA THR A 31 18.01 2.29 -4.99
C THR A 31 17.47 3.64 -5.39
N GLY A 32 16.20 3.92 -5.09
CA GLY A 32 15.55 5.13 -5.58
C GLY A 32 15.18 5.06 -7.04
N GLU A 33 15.32 3.91 -7.67
CA GLU A 33 15.04 3.77 -9.09
C GLU A 33 13.65 3.24 -9.32
N GLY A 34 12.96 3.85 -10.27
CA GLY A 34 11.62 3.47 -10.62
C GLY A 34 10.82 4.70 -10.97
N ARG A 35 9.69 4.49 -11.63
CA ARG A 35 8.82 5.60 -11.98
C ARG A 35 7.97 5.95 -10.76
N PRO A 36 8.06 7.17 -10.26
CA PRO A 36 7.34 7.50 -9.02
C PRO A 36 5.85 7.23 -9.08
N ARG A 37 5.19 7.53 -10.19
CA ARG A 37 3.75 7.31 -10.27
C ARG A 37 3.41 5.82 -10.25
N ASP A 38 4.25 5.01 -10.88
CA ASP A 38 4.04 3.56 -10.82
C ASP A 38 4.22 3.06 -9.41
N ILE A 39 5.19 3.61 -8.70
CA ILE A 39 5.44 3.22 -7.31
C ILE A 39 4.23 3.55 -6.45
N VAL A 40 3.68 4.75 -6.61
CA VAL A 40 2.50 5.14 -5.84
C VAL A 40 1.33 4.21 -6.13
N THR A 41 1.11 3.88 -7.39
CA THR A 41 0.04 2.97 -7.77
C THR A 41 0.23 1.61 -7.14
N LYS A 42 1.45 1.11 -7.12
CA LYS A 42 1.74 -0.19 -6.52
C LYS A 42 1.51 -0.17 -5.02
N MET A 43 1.84 0.94 -4.36
CA MET A 43 1.58 1.06 -2.93
C MET A 43 0.10 0.85 -2.62
N ARG A 44 -0.76 1.53 -3.37
CA ARG A 44 -2.19 1.41 -3.14
C ARG A 44 -2.67 -0.01 -3.38
N PHE A 45 -2.27 -0.60 -4.49
CA PHE A 45 -2.71 -1.95 -4.81
C PHE A 45 -2.28 -2.95 -3.74
N ILE A 46 -1.03 -2.83 -3.30
CA ILE A 46 -0.50 -3.76 -2.31
C ILE A 46 -1.28 -3.65 -1.00
N ILE A 47 -1.56 -2.43 -0.56
CA ILE A 47 -2.27 -2.22 0.69
C ILE A 47 -3.70 -2.75 0.57
N GLU A 48 -4.36 -2.44 -0.55
CA GLU A 48 -5.75 -2.89 -0.73
C GLU A 48 -5.83 -4.41 -0.69
N THR A 49 -4.92 -5.06 -1.36
CA THR A 49 -4.94 -6.52 -1.39
C THR A 49 -4.55 -7.09 -0.04
N TYR A 50 -3.57 -6.50 0.62
CA TYR A 50 -3.14 -6.96 1.93
C TYR A 50 -4.28 -6.89 2.94
N CYS A 51 -5.01 -5.78 2.96
CA CYS A 51 -6.10 -5.62 3.91
C CYS A 51 -7.21 -6.62 3.64
N THR A 52 -7.56 -6.80 2.38
CA THR A 52 -8.61 -7.75 2.04
C THR A 52 -8.23 -9.17 2.45
N TYR A 53 -6.98 -9.52 2.24
CA TYR A 53 -6.50 -10.86 2.54
C TYR A 53 -6.32 -11.07 4.04
N SER A 54 -5.86 -10.04 4.74
CA SER A 54 -5.52 -10.18 6.17
C SER A 54 -6.72 -10.06 7.08
N TYR A 55 -7.78 -9.42 6.62
CA TYR A 55 -8.98 -9.22 7.44
C TYR A 55 -10.20 -9.76 6.71
N PRO A 56 -10.24 -11.09 6.51
CA PRO A 56 -11.34 -11.67 5.73
C PRO A 56 -12.66 -11.40 6.43
N GLY A 57 -13.68 -11.11 5.63
CA GLY A 57 -14.99 -10.81 6.19
C GLY A 57 -15.21 -9.34 6.50
N PHE A 58 -14.13 -8.55 6.51
CA PHE A 58 -14.27 -7.11 6.79
C PHE A 58 -14.18 -6.28 5.53
N PHE A 59 -13.54 -6.78 4.50
CA PHE A 59 -13.39 -6.04 3.24
C PHE A 59 -13.70 -6.94 2.08
N ASP A 60 -14.15 -6.33 0.98
CA ASP A 60 -14.41 -7.05 -0.25
C ASP A 60 -13.23 -6.91 -1.19
N SER A 61 -13.13 -7.82 -2.16
CA SER A 61 -11.99 -7.83 -3.06
C SER A 61 -11.93 -6.58 -3.95
N ASP A 62 -13.04 -5.86 -4.09
CA ASP A 62 -13.06 -4.64 -4.88
C ASP A 62 -13.03 -3.38 -4.03
N ASP A 63 -12.78 -3.49 -2.73
CA ASP A 63 -12.63 -2.31 -1.90
C ASP A 63 -11.39 -1.54 -2.33
N THR A 64 -11.55 -0.23 -2.45
CA THR A 64 -10.42 0.66 -2.67
C THR A 64 -9.82 1.07 -1.33
N LEU A 65 -8.65 1.69 -1.39
CA LEU A 65 -8.04 2.17 -0.14
C LEU A 65 -8.97 3.10 0.60
N LEU A 66 -9.66 4.00 -0.11
CA LEU A 66 -10.58 4.90 0.55
C LEU A 66 -11.73 4.14 1.21
N SER A 67 -12.32 3.17 0.53
CA SER A 67 -13.43 2.44 1.14
C SER A 67 -12.96 1.61 2.33
N ILE A 68 -11.74 1.09 2.27
CA ILE A 68 -11.16 0.38 3.41
C ILE A 68 -11.07 1.32 4.61
N ILE A 69 -10.55 2.51 4.40
CA ILE A 69 -10.42 3.50 5.46
C ILE A 69 -11.79 3.84 6.04
N GLU A 70 -12.78 4.02 5.18
CA GLU A 70 -14.11 4.37 5.64
C GLU A 70 -14.75 3.25 6.45
N LYS A 71 -14.53 2.01 6.05
CA LYS A 71 -15.07 0.88 6.81
C LYS A 71 -14.44 0.79 8.19
N ILE A 72 -13.14 1.01 8.28
CA ILE A 72 -12.47 1.02 9.57
C ILE A 72 -13.00 2.15 10.44
N ARG A 73 -13.11 3.34 9.86
CA ARG A 73 -13.54 4.51 10.61
C ARG A 73 -14.96 4.34 11.11
N ASN A 74 -15.84 3.78 10.28
CA ASN A 74 -17.23 3.59 10.67
C ASN A 74 -17.39 2.53 11.74
N THR A 75 -16.54 1.51 11.76
CA THR A 75 -16.59 0.48 12.78
C THR A 75 -15.96 0.96 14.08
N GLY A 76 -14.91 1.79 13.97
CA GLY A 76 -14.26 2.32 15.16
C GLY A 76 -13.25 1.37 15.74
N GLU A 77 -13.04 1.52 17.04
CA GLU A 77 -11.96 0.80 17.71
C GLU A 77 -12.13 -0.71 17.71
N GLN A 78 -13.33 -1.17 17.41
CA GLN A 78 -13.55 -2.61 17.38
C GLN A 78 -13.08 -3.26 16.11
N HIS A 79 -12.73 -2.48 15.10
CA HIS A 79 -12.24 -3.06 13.87
C HIS A 79 -10.82 -3.59 14.08
N PRO A 80 -10.54 -4.82 13.63
CA PRO A 80 -9.20 -5.37 13.84
C PRO A 80 -8.09 -4.58 13.20
N ALA A 81 -8.39 -3.81 12.15
CA ALA A 81 -7.39 -2.99 11.48
C ALA A 81 -7.35 -1.56 12.00
N CYS A 82 -8.03 -1.27 13.11
CA CYS A 82 -8.11 0.10 13.61
C CYS A 82 -6.74 0.71 13.86
N ALA A 83 -5.79 -0.09 14.29
CA ALA A 83 -4.45 0.42 14.57
C ALA A 83 -3.74 0.95 13.32
N LEU A 84 -4.21 0.56 12.14
CA LEU A 84 -3.60 1.01 10.89
C LEU A 84 -4.26 2.27 10.34
N LEU A 85 -5.32 2.75 10.96
CA LEU A 85 -6.14 3.79 10.34
C LEU A 85 -5.33 5.03 9.99
N ASP A 86 -4.52 5.52 10.92
CA ASP A 86 -3.76 6.75 10.68
C ASP A 86 -2.75 6.55 9.56
N GLU A 87 -2.09 5.39 9.53
CA GLU A 87 -1.13 5.11 8.48
C GLU A 87 -1.81 5.03 7.12
N LEU A 88 -2.94 4.33 7.07
CA LEU A 88 -3.65 4.19 5.81
C LEU A 88 -4.16 5.53 5.31
N ASP A 89 -4.64 6.36 6.22
CA ASP A 89 -5.15 7.66 5.85
C ASP A 89 -4.05 8.54 5.29
N ASP A 90 -2.88 8.54 5.91
CA ASP A 90 -1.75 9.32 5.42
C ASP A 90 -1.32 8.85 4.04
N ILE A 91 -1.23 7.55 3.86
CA ILE A 91 -0.81 6.99 2.57
C ILE A 91 -1.85 7.29 1.51
N HIS A 92 -3.13 7.19 1.87
CA HIS A 92 -4.19 7.51 0.92
C HIS A 92 -4.12 8.96 0.47
N ASN A 93 -3.96 9.88 1.41
CA ASN A 93 -3.92 11.30 1.05
C ASN A 93 -2.72 11.60 0.17
N TYR A 94 -1.57 11.05 0.51
CA TYR A 94 -0.39 11.26 -0.30
C TYR A 94 -0.58 10.70 -1.71
N SER A 95 -1.06 9.46 -1.80
CA SER A 95 -1.20 8.81 -3.08
C SER A 95 -2.29 9.44 -3.93
N TRP A 96 -3.35 9.93 -3.30
CA TRP A 96 -4.41 10.61 -4.04
C TRP A 96 -3.87 11.84 -4.73
N ASP A 97 -3.06 12.63 -4.01
CA ASP A 97 -2.50 13.85 -4.58
C ASP A 97 -1.56 13.57 -5.73
N HIS A 98 -0.93 12.39 -5.74
CA HIS A 98 0.12 12.12 -6.71
C HIS A 98 -0.22 11.03 -7.71
N CYS A 99 -1.45 10.54 -7.70
CA CYS A 99 -1.85 9.45 -8.56
C CYS A 99 -3.12 9.74 -9.36
N ARG A 100 -3.76 10.89 -9.13
CA ARG A 100 -5.00 11.22 -9.82
C ARG A 100 -4.73 11.51 -11.29
N ASP A 101 -5.49 10.86 -12.14
CA ASP A 101 -5.36 11.11 -13.56
C ASP A 101 -6.08 12.36 -14.01
N ASP A 102 -7.07 12.80 -13.25
CA ASP A 102 -7.89 13.94 -13.64
C ASP A 102 -7.33 15.26 -13.15
N ALA A 103 -6.20 15.26 -12.49
CA ALA A 103 -5.60 16.49 -11.99
C ALA A 103 -5.10 17.31 -13.16
N PRO A 104 -5.60 18.52 -13.35
CA PRO A 104 -5.11 19.35 -14.45
C PRO A 104 -3.66 19.73 -14.17
N ASN A 105 -2.92 19.95 -15.22
CA ASN A 105 -1.53 20.39 -15.10
C ASN A 105 -0.66 19.42 -14.30
N ARG A 106 -1.06 18.18 -14.28
CA ARG A 106 -0.27 17.21 -13.54
C ARG A 106 1.16 17.15 -14.02
N ASP A 107 1.35 17.31 -15.32
CA ASP A 107 2.69 17.20 -15.87
C ASP A 107 3.56 18.41 -15.55
N VAL A 108 2.94 19.52 -15.19
CA VAL A 108 3.73 20.68 -14.78
C VAL A 108 3.72 20.86 -13.28
N ALA A 109 3.04 19.98 -12.57
CA ALA A 109 3.08 20.02 -11.13
C ALA A 109 4.49 19.74 -10.65
N GLU A 110 4.72 20.04 -9.39
CA GLU A 110 6.03 19.76 -8.83
C GLU A 110 6.35 18.29 -8.96
N PRO A 111 7.59 17.98 -9.31
CA PRO A 111 7.97 16.57 -9.36
C PRO A 111 7.82 15.94 -7.99
N LEU A 112 7.52 14.65 -8.00
CA LEU A 112 7.46 13.92 -6.75
C LEU A 112 8.80 13.97 -6.06
N ASN A 113 8.76 14.30 -4.77
CA ASN A 113 9.97 14.30 -3.97
C ASN A 113 10.34 12.85 -3.67
N ILE A 114 11.49 12.42 -4.18
CA ILE A 114 11.90 11.03 -4.06
C ILE A 114 12.10 10.66 -2.59
N LYS A 115 12.64 11.57 -1.80
CA LYS A 115 12.85 11.28 -0.39
C LYS A 115 11.53 11.07 0.33
N GLU A 116 10.55 11.90 0.03
CA GLU A 116 9.24 11.76 0.64
C GLU A 116 8.58 10.46 0.18
N LEU A 117 8.67 10.16 -1.10
CA LEU A 117 8.10 8.93 -1.61
C LEU A 117 8.75 7.71 -0.98
N THR A 118 10.07 7.75 -0.81
CA THR A 118 10.78 6.66 -0.14
C THR A 118 10.23 6.42 1.26
N GLY A 119 9.89 7.50 1.97
CA GLY A 119 9.30 7.37 3.30
C GLY A 119 7.96 6.66 3.25
N TYR A 120 7.13 7.01 2.28
CA TYR A 120 5.83 6.34 2.17
C TYR A 120 5.96 4.90 1.69
N VAL A 121 6.93 4.61 0.85
CA VAL A 121 7.22 3.23 0.45
C VAL A 121 7.60 2.42 1.69
N ARG A 122 8.45 2.99 2.53
CA ARG A 122 8.84 2.29 3.75
C ARG A 122 7.64 2.01 4.63
N ARG A 123 6.74 2.98 4.78
CA ARG A 123 5.54 2.79 5.60
C ARG A 123 4.66 1.70 5.02
N THR A 124 4.53 1.68 3.69
CA THR A 124 3.75 0.64 3.03
C THR A 124 4.36 -0.74 3.30
N LEU A 125 5.66 -0.85 3.14
CA LEU A 125 6.34 -2.12 3.37
C LEU A 125 6.21 -2.57 4.83
N ASN A 126 6.21 -1.63 5.77
CA ASN A 126 5.98 -1.97 7.17
C ASN A 126 4.58 -2.53 7.39
N ILE A 127 3.58 -1.93 6.77
CA ILE A 127 2.22 -2.40 6.94
C ILE A 127 2.09 -3.86 6.53
N VAL A 128 2.72 -4.22 5.41
CA VAL A 128 2.60 -5.58 4.89
C VAL A 128 3.71 -6.50 5.40
N ASN A 129 4.50 -6.02 6.35
CA ASN A 129 5.57 -6.80 6.98
C ASN A 129 6.60 -7.31 5.98
N ALA A 130 6.91 -6.49 4.99
CA ALA A 130 7.82 -6.90 3.93
C ALA A 130 9.23 -6.37 4.11
N LEU A 131 9.47 -5.46 5.06
CA LEU A 131 10.83 -4.99 5.31
C LEU A 131 11.61 -6.03 6.07
N PRO A 132 12.88 -6.23 5.70
CA PRO A 132 13.72 -7.09 6.50
C PRO A 132 13.82 -6.53 7.91
N LYS A 133 13.85 -7.42 8.88
CA LYS A 133 14.03 -6.97 10.23
C LYS A 133 15.49 -6.75 10.46
N LEU A 134 15.86 -5.50 10.54
CA LEU A 134 17.23 -5.19 10.81
C LEU A 134 17.35 -5.02 12.26
N GLN A 135 18.28 -5.64 12.75
CA GLN A 135 18.34 -5.55 14.14
C GLN A 135 19.49 -4.86 14.63
#